data_f59d8a31b088311b33df68b9cbc36e18
#
_entry.id   f59d8a31b088311b33df68b9cbc36e18
#
_cell.length_a   1.000
_cell.length_b   1.000
_cell.length_c   1.000
_cell.angle_alpha   90.00
_cell.angle_beta   90.00
_cell.angle_gamma   90.00
#
_symmetry.space_group_name_H-M   'P 1'
#
loop_
_entity.id
_entity.type
_entity.pdbx_description
1 polymer ?
#
loop_
_entity_poly.entity_id
_entity_poly.type
_entity_poly.pdbx_seq_one_letter_code
_entity_poly.pdbx_strand_id
1 'polypeptide(L)' 'MSLEVFEKLESKVQQAIDTITLLQMEIEELKEKNNTLVQEVQSAQHGREELERENSQLKEQQQRIGK' A
#
# COMPACT_ATOMS: atom_id res chain seq x y z
N MET A 1 7.64 48.69 2.83
CA MET A 1 7.40 47.46 3.62
C MET A 1 8.35 47.40 4.78
N SER A 2 7.87 46.99 5.94
CA SER A 2 8.70 46.87 7.13
C SER A 2 9.47 45.54 7.11
N LEU A 3 10.55 45.49 7.86
CA LEU A 3 11.32 44.27 8.07
C LEU A 3 10.47 43.17 8.70
N GLU A 4 9.55 43.55 9.60
CA GLU A 4 8.62 42.60 10.23
C GLU A 4 7.74 41.88 9.23
N VAL A 5 7.29 42.56 8.19
CA VAL A 5 6.46 41.95 7.12
C VAL A 5 7.29 40.93 6.36
N PHE A 6 8.54 41.26 6.03
CA PHE A 6 9.44 40.32 5.33
C PHE A 6 9.74 39.09 6.19
N GLU A 7 9.97 39.30 7.49
CA GLU A 7 10.25 38.18 8.41
C GLU A 7 9.05 37.26 8.54
N LYS A 8 7.83 37.79 8.62
CA LYS A 8 6.61 37.00 8.67
C LYS A 8 6.40 36.23 7.38
N LEU A 9 6.66 36.85 6.25
CA LEU A 9 6.54 36.20 4.95
C LEU A 9 7.54 35.06 4.82
N GLU A 10 8.79 35.32 5.23
CA GLU A 10 9.83 34.29 5.21
C GLU A 10 9.44 33.11 6.08
N SER A 11 8.91 33.36 7.28
CA SER A 11 8.46 32.33 8.18
C SER A 11 7.33 31.51 7.58
N LYS A 12 6.38 32.14 6.90
CA LYS A 12 5.28 31.46 6.23
C LYS A 12 5.77 30.59 5.08
N VAL A 13 6.72 31.11 4.31
CA VAL A 13 7.33 30.34 3.21
C VAL A 13 8.04 29.11 3.76
N GLN A 14 8.79 29.27 4.85
CA GLN A 14 9.50 28.15 5.47
C GLN A 14 8.53 27.09 5.98
N GLN A 15 7.43 27.50 6.61
CA GLN A 15 6.39 26.58 7.06
C GLN A 15 5.79 25.80 5.88
N ALA A 16 5.56 26.47 4.76
CA ALA A 16 5.04 25.81 3.56
C ALA A 16 6.04 24.79 3.02
N ILE A 17 7.32 25.12 3.00
CA ILE A 17 8.37 24.20 2.56
C ILE A 17 8.43 22.98 3.49
N ASP A 18 8.39 23.20 4.80
CA ASP A 18 8.41 22.11 5.77
C ASP A 18 7.19 21.19 5.61
N THR A 19 6.02 21.76 5.37
CA THR A 19 4.81 20.99 5.11
C THR A 19 4.93 20.16 3.84
N ILE A 20 5.47 20.75 2.78
CA ILE A 20 5.69 20.03 1.51
C ILE A 20 6.64 18.85 1.73
N THR A 21 7.73 19.06 2.46
CA THR A 21 8.69 17.99 2.77
C THR A 21 8.01 16.84 3.54
N LEU A 22 7.22 17.20 4.54
CA LEU A 22 6.48 16.20 5.33
C LEU A 22 5.52 15.42 4.47
N LEU A 23 4.76 16.11 3.60
CA LEU A 23 3.81 15.46 2.70
C LEU A 23 4.50 14.54 1.71
N GLN A 24 5.68 14.92 1.20
CA GLN A 24 6.47 14.07 0.31
C GLN A 24 6.89 12.80 1.01
N MET A 25 7.29 12.89 2.27
CA MET A 25 7.64 11.70 3.07
C MET A 25 6.43 10.80 3.28
N GLU A 26 5.28 11.38 3.58
CA GLU A 26 4.03 10.64 3.76
C GLU A 26 3.61 9.92 2.47
N ILE A 27 3.77 10.60 1.32
CA ILE A 27 3.47 10.01 0.02
C ILE A 27 4.36 8.79 -0.24
N GLU A 28 5.65 8.89 0.05
CA GLU A 28 6.57 7.77 -0.11
C GLU A 28 6.20 6.59 0.79
N GLU A 29 5.84 6.86 2.04
CA GLU A 29 5.38 5.82 2.97
C GLU A 29 4.10 5.14 2.46
N LEU A 30 3.16 5.92 1.96
CA LEU A 30 1.91 5.38 1.42
C LEU A 30 2.15 4.55 0.17
N LYS A 31 3.09 4.96 -0.69
CA LYS A 31 3.47 4.18 -1.88
C LYS A 31 4.05 2.83 -1.48
N GLU A 32 4.91 2.80 -0.48
CA GLU A 32 5.50 1.57 0.03
C GLU A 32 4.43 0.64 0.62
N LYS A 33 3.55 1.19 1.43
CA LYS A 33 2.44 0.43 2.03
C LYS A 33 1.51 -0.12 0.96
N ASN A 34 1.21 0.69 -0.05
CA ASN A 34 0.35 0.28 -1.16
C ASN A 34 0.98 -0.87 -1.92
N ASN A 35 2.27 -0.78 -2.22
CA ASN A 35 3.00 -1.83 -2.90
C ASN A 35 3.00 -3.13 -2.09
N THR A 36 3.24 -3.03 -0.78
CA THR A 36 3.20 -4.18 0.13
C THR A 36 1.82 -4.83 0.13
N LEU A 37 0.77 -4.03 0.21
CA LEU A 37 -0.61 -4.52 0.20
C LEU A 37 -0.96 -5.21 -1.12
N VAL A 38 -0.51 -4.67 -2.24
CA VAL A 38 -0.71 -5.29 -3.55
C VAL A 38 -0.05 -6.66 -3.59
N GLN A 39 1.18 -6.76 -3.09
CA GLN A 39 1.90 -8.03 -3.03
C GLN A 39 1.20 -9.04 -2.13
N GLU A 40 0.70 -8.59 -0.98
CA GLU A 40 -0.05 -9.44 -0.05
C GLU A 40 -1.32 -9.98 -0.68
N VAL A 41 -2.06 -9.13 -1.39
CA VAL A 41 -3.27 -9.53 -2.10
C VAL A 41 -2.96 -10.57 -3.18
N GLN A 42 -1.90 -10.33 -3.97
CA GLN A 42 -1.48 -11.27 -5.00
C GLN A 42 -1.08 -12.62 -4.43
N SER A 43 -0.35 -12.62 -3.32
CA SER A 43 0.05 -13.86 -2.63
C SER A 43 -1.16 -14.61 -2.10
N ALA A 44 -2.12 -13.89 -1.50
CA ALA A 44 -3.34 -14.49 -0.98
C ALA A 44 -4.19 -15.10 -2.09
N GLN A 45 -4.30 -14.41 -3.24
CA GLN A 45 -5.02 -14.92 -4.40
C GLN A 45 -4.37 -16.20 -4.94
N HIS A 46 -3.05 -16.20 -5.05
CA HIS A 46 -2.30 -17.36 -5.52
C HIS A 46 -2.51 -18.56 -4.59
N GLY A 47 -2.43 -18.33 -3.29
CA GLY A 47 -2.67 -19.37 -2.29
C GLY A 47 -4.09 -19.92 -2.36
N ARG A 48 -5.08 -19.04 -2.57
CA ARG A 48 -6.47 -19.47 -2.71
C ARG A 48 -6.68 -20.30 -3.96
N GLU A 49 -6.08 -19.90 -5.08
CA GLU A 49 -6.16 -20.65 -6.33
C GLU A 49 -5.56 -22.05 -6.19
N GLU A 50 -4.43 -22.16 -5.49
CA GLU A 50 -3.80 -23.45 -5.23
C GLU A 50 -4.69 -24.34 -4.37
N LEU A 51 -5.31 -23.78 -3.32
CA LEU A 51 -6.22 -24.52 -2.46
C LEU A 51 -7.46 -24.99 -3.21
N GLU A 52 -8.01 -24.16 -4.08
CA GLU A 52 -9.15 -24.52 -4.92
C GLU A 52 -8.80 -25.67 -5.85
N ARG A 53 -7.61 -25.65 -6.42
CA ARG A 53 -7.12 -26.72 -7.30
C ARG A 53 -6.96 -28.03 -6.54
N GLU A 54 -6.33 -27.97 -5.37
CA GLU A 54 -6.16 -29.15 -4.52
C GLU A 54 -7.50 -29.70 -4.08
N ASN A 55 -8.43 -28.83 -3.72
CA ASN A 55 -9.76 -29.21 -3.30
C ASN A 55 -10.52 -29.91 -4.44
N SER A 56 -10.42 -29.41 -5.66
CA SER A 56 -11.00 -30.03 -6.83
C SER A 56 -10.41 -31.42 -7.11
N GLN A 57 -9.10 -31.55 -6.98
CA GLN A 57 -8.42 -32.83 -7.15
C GLN A 57 -8.85 -33.84 -6.10
N LEU A 58 -8.96 -33.41 -4.87
CA LEU A 58 -9.42 -34.28 -3.78
C LEU A 58 -10.86 -34.74 -3.98
N LYS A 59 -11.73 -33.87 -4.48
CA LYS A 59 -13.10 -34.22 -4.80
C LYS A 59 -13.15 -35.26 -5.92
N GLU A 60 -12.34 -35.11 -6.94
CA GLU A 60 -12.24 -36.10 -8.02
C GLU A 60 -11.82 -37.47 -7.50
N GLN A 61 -10.77 -37.49 -6.67
CA GLN A 61 -10.29 -38.74 -6.06
C GLN A 61 -11.35 -39.40 -5.20
N GLN A 62 -12.08 -38.61 -4.43
CA GLN A 62 -13.13 -39.09 -3.54
C GLN A 62 -14.28 -39.70 -4.35
N GLN A 63 -14.64 -39.05 -5.46
CA GLN A 63 -15.68 -39.58 -6.35
C GLN A 63 -15.28 -40.91 -7.00
N ARG A 64 -14.01 -41.05 -7.38
CA ARG A 64 -13.49 -42.30 -7.96
C ARG A 64 -13.51 -43.42 -6.95
N ILE A 65 -13.14 -43.14 -5.72
CA ILE A 65 -13.11 -44.16 -4.65
C ILE A 65 -14.53 -44.53 -4.21
N GLY A 66 -15.43 -43.57 -4.20
CA GLY A 66 -16.80 -43.77 -3.76
C GLY A 66 -17.66 -44.60 -4.70
N LYS A 67 -17.15 -44.90 -5.87
CA LYS A 67 -17.81 -45.77 -6.83
C LYS A 67 -17.28 -47.17 -6.68
#